data_2b2ba132edde185330a654d986a1e27f
#
_entry.id   2b2ba132edde185330a654d986a1e27f
#
_cell.length_a   1.000
_cell.length_b   1.000
_cell.length_c   1.000
_cell.angle_alpha   90.00
_cell.angle_beta   90.00
_cell.angle_gamma   90.00
#
_symmetry.space_group_name_H-M   'P 1'
#
loop_
_entity.id
_entity.type
_entity.pdbx_description
1 polymer ?
#
loop_
_entity_poly.entity_id
_entity_poly.type
_entity_poly.pdbx_seq_one_letter_code
_entity_poly.pdbx_strand_id
1 'polypeptide(L)'
;MATPTVATRLQRRVACISADDALGATLEAALPEGWAITRVTDIAALGDFADILQYRFLILDLDADAFDPLDVIDTLRREMMLNIAILCIGGDPAQRDAARLARADRFFERDAAVGVLQQFCGQYEW
;
A
#
# COMPACT_ATOMS: atom_id res chain seq x y z
N MET A 1 -11.08 10.43 14.58
CA MET A 1 -9.72 10.48 14.00
C MET A 1 -8.75 9.77 14.93
N ALA A 2 -7.97 8.84 14.38
CA ALA A 2 -6.96 8.16 15.16
C ALA A 2 -5.78 9.10 15.46
N THR A 3 -5.34 9.13 16.71
CA THR A 3 -4.16 9.90 17.09
C THR A 3 -2.98 8.93 17.18
N PRO A 4 -1.88 9.17 16.45
CA PRO A 4 -0.70 8.31 16.57
C PRO A 4 -0.16 8.31 18.00
N THR A 5 -0.05 7.12 18.58
CA THR A 5 0.51 6.89 19.90
C THR A 5 1.74 5.99 19.77
N VAL A 6 2.51 5.83 20.84
CA VAL A 6 3.63 4.89 20.86
C VAL A 6 3.11 3.47 20.57
N ALA A 7 1.99 3.07 21.18
CA ALA A 7 1.40 1.76 20.94
C ALA A 7 0.98 1.58 19.47
N THR A 8 0.37 2.61 18.87
CA THR A 8 -0.01 2.59 17.47
C THR A 8 1.20 2.49 16.55
N ARG A 9 2.28 3.19 16.86
CA ARG A 9 3.53 3.14 16.09
C ARG A 9 4.22 1.78 16.17
N LEU A 10 4.04 1.07 17.25
CA LEU A 10 4.59 -0.28 17.41
C LEU A 10 3.79 -1.32 16.65
N GLN A 11 2.55 -1.00 16.27
CA GLN A 11 1.76 -1.89 15.43
C GLN A 11 2.35 -1.94 14.01
N ARG A 12 2.53 -3.15 13.51
CA ARG A 12 3.08 -3.39 12.18
C ARG A 12 1.94 -3.63 11.23
N ARG A 13 1.58 -2.59 10.47
CA ARG A 13 0.40 -2.59 9.61
C ARG A 13 0.77 -2.21 8.19
N VAL A 14 0.22 -2.96 7.24
CA VAL A 14 0.30 -2.68 5.81
C VAL A 14 -1.11 -2.54 5.25
N ALA A 15 -1.28 -1.67 4.27
CA ALA A 15 -2.55 -1.57 3.54
C ALA A 15 -2.35 -2.05 2.10
N CYS A 16 -3.34 -2.79 1.59
CA CYS A 16 -3.39 -3.22 0.20
C CYS A 16 -4.59 -2.55 -0.46
N ILE A 17 -4.31 -1.75 -1.50
CA ILE A 17 -5.34 -1.04 -2.27
C ILE A 17 -5.49 -1.78 -3.59
N SER A 18 -6.51 -2.61 -3.68
CA SER A 18 -6.79 -3.47 -4.83
C SER A 18 -8.25 -3.91 -4.81
N ALA A 19 -8.81 -4.15 -5.99
CA ALA A 19 -10.13 -4.75 -6.14
C ALA A 19 -10.07 -6.28 -6.35
N ASP A 20 -8.87 -6.86 -6.35
CA ASP A 20 -8.66 -8.30 -6.53
C ASP A 20 -8.69 -9.01 -5.17
N ASP A 21 -9.83 -9.62 -4.85
CA ASP A 21 -10.01 -10.35 -3.59
C ASP A 21 -9.06 -11.54 -3.45
N ALA A 22 -8.74 -12.21 -4.56
CA ALA A 22 -7.81 -13.34 -4.52
C ALA A 22 -6.41 -12.89 -4.16
N LEU A 23 -5.95 -11.77 -4.70
CA LEU A 23 -4.68 -11.16 -4.33
C LEU A 23 -4.66 -10.77 -2.86
N GLY A 24 -5.70 -10.09 -2.39
CA GLY A 24 -5.81 -9.69 -1.00
C GLY A 24 -5.79 -10.87 -0.04
N ALA A 25 -6.51 -11.94 -0.35
CA ALA A 25 -6.54 -13.16 0.46
C ALA A 25 -5.17 -13.86 0.48
N THR A 26 -4.48 -13.88 -0.67
CA THR A 26 -3.14 -14.46 -0.79
C THR A 26 -2.13 -13.69 0.07
N LEU A 27 -2.17 -12.38 0.02
CA LEU A 27 -1.29 -11.53 0.83
C LEU A 27 -1.57 -11.68 2.33
N GLU A 28 -2.84 -11.73 2.70
CA GLU A 28 -3.22 -11.92 4.10
C GLU A 28 -2.73 -13.26 4.65
N ALA A 29 -2.84 -14.33 3.87
CA ALA A 29 -2.36 -15.66 4.25
C ALA A 29 -0.84 -15.72 4.36
N ALA A 30 -0.12 -14.89 3.65
CA ALA A 30 1.35 -14.85 3.63
C ALA A 30 1.94 -13.84 4.62
N LEU A 31 1.10 -13.13 5.36
CA LEU A 31 1.51 -12.07 6.25
C LEU A 31 2.37 -12.62 7.40
N PRO A 32 3.56 -12.05 7.66
CA PRO A 32 4.38 -12.49 8.77
C PRO A 32 3.72 -12.25 10.13
N GLU A 33 4.11 -13.03 11.12
CA GLU A 33 3.61 -12.89 12.48
C GLU A 33 3.91 -11.47 13.01
N GLY A 34 2.93 -10.91 13.72
CA GLY A 34 3.03 -9.57 14.27
C GLY A 34 2.60 -8.46 13.31
N TRP A 35 2.30 -8.79 12.06
CA TRP A 35 1.80 -7.84 11.07
C TRP A 35 0.30 -7.98 10.87
N ALA A 36 -0.36 -6.87 10.56
CA ALA A 36 -1.77 -6.83 10.17
C ALA A 36 -1.91 -6.16 8.81
N ILE A 37 -2.85 -6.62 8.01
CA ILE A 37 -3.14 -6.04 6.69
C ILE A 37 -4.57 -5.50 6.66
N THR A 38 -4.72 -4.32 6.08
CA THR A 38 -6.02 -3.73 5.76
C THR A 38 -6.20 -3.75 4.25
N ARG A 39 -7.31 -4.32 3.79
CA ARG A 39 -7.61 -4.46 2.36
C ARG A 39 -8.75 -3.52 2.00
N VAL A 40 -8.49 -2.61 1.06
CA VAL A 40 -9.48 -1.63 0.61
C VAL A 40 -9.48 -1.50 -0.91
N THR A 41 -10.59 -1.04 -1.46
CA THR A 41 -10.72 -0.71 -2.88
C THR A 41 -10.74 0.79 -3.14
N ASP A 42 -10.78 1.59 -2.09
CA ASP A 42 -10.81 3.04 -2.15
C ASP A 42 -9.93 3.60 -1.03
N ILE A 43 -9.07 4.54 -1.37
CA ILE A 43 -8.19 5.19 -0.39
C ILE A 43 -8.97 5.88 0.73
N ALA A 44 -10.17 6.37 0.45
CA ALA A 44 -11.02 6.99 1.46
C ALA A 44 -11.38 6.02 2.59
N ALA A 45 -11.42 4.72 2.31
CA ALA A 45 -11.69 3.70 3.32
C ALA A 45 -10.57 3.55 4.36
N LEU A 46 -9.36 4.07 4.06
CA LEU A 46 -8.25 4.10 5.01
C LEU A 46 -8.36 5.23 6.04
N GLY A 47 -9.26 6.17 5.81
CA GLY A 47 -9.45 7.31 6.68
C GLY A 47 -8.72 8.56 6.20
N ASP A 48 -8.40 9.46 7.13
CA ASP A 48 -7.65 10.68 6.83
C ASP A 48 -6.12 10.44 6.91
N PHE A 49 -5.34 11.52 6.77
CA PHE A 49 -3.88 11.38 6.76
C PHE A 49 -3.34 10.79 8.08
N ALA A 50 -3.96 11.09 9.21
CA ALA A 50 -3.53 10.57 10.51
C ALA A 50 -3.73 9.06 10.61
N ASP A 51 -4.81 8.55 10.03
CA ASP A 51 -5.08 7.11 9.95
C ASP A 51 -4.07 6.42 9.03
N ILE A 52 -3.78 7.02 7.87
CA ILE A 52 -2.87 6.45 6.88
C ILE A 52 -1.43 6.43 7.40
N LEU A 53 -1.02 7.41 8.18
CA LEU A 53 0.31 7.45 8.80
C LEU A 53 0.61 6.25 9.71
N GLN A 54 -0.39 5.50 10.12
CA GLN A 54 -0.22 4.32 10.97
C GLN A 54 0.27 3.09 10.19
N TYR A 55 0.13 3.11 8.86
CA TYR A 55 0.63 2.04 8.01
C TYR A 55 2.11 2.23 7.73
N ARG A 56 2.83 1.14 7.66
CA ARG A 56 4.28 1.18 7.39
C ARG A 56 4.57 1.34 5.93
N PHE A 57 3.78 0.69 5.10
CA PHE A 57 3.83 0.85 3.66
C PHE A 57 2.48 0.46 3.05
N LEU A 58 2.30 0.83 1.79
CA LEU A 58 1.10 0.51 1.02
C LEU A 58 1.47 -0.34 -0.18
N ILE A 59 0.64 -1.34 -0.49
CA ILE A 59 0.71 -2.08 -1.74
C ILE A 59 -0.42 -1.59 -2.61
N LEU A 60 -0.10 -1.08 -3.80
CA LEU A 60 -1.05 -0.52 -4.74
C LEU A 60 -1.09 -1.35 -6.01
N ASP A 61 -2.28 -1.81 -6.36
CA ASP A 61 -2.53 -2.60 -7.56
C ASP A 61 -2.70 -1.68 -8.77
N LEU A 62 -1.71 -1.67 -9.67
CA LEU A 62 -1.79 -0.86 -10.90
C LEU A 62 -2.71 -1.46 -11.96
N ASP A 63 -3.07 -2.72 -11.83
CA ASP A 63 -4.00 -3.39 -12.77
C ASP A 63 -5.47 -3.14 -12.41
N ALA A 64 -5.74 -2.49 -11.29
CA ALA A 64 -7.10 -2.24 -10.84
C ALA A 64 -7.86 -1.36 -11.83
N ASP A 65 -9.08 -1.75 -12.15
CA ASP A 65 -10.00 -0.99 -12.99
C ASP A 65 -11.18 -0.43 -12.21
N ALA A 66 -11.36 -0.85 -10.95
CA ALA A 66 -12.40 -0.37 -10.07
C ALA A 66 -12.12 1.03 -9.50
N PHE A 67 -10.89 1.48 -9.57
CA PHE A 67 -10.45 2.81 -9.16
C PHE A 67 -9.24 3.24 -10.01
N ASP A 68 -8.87 4.51 -9.93
CA ASP A 68 -7.69 5.02 -10.64
C ASP A 68 -6.46 4.98 -9.71
N PRO A 69 -5.48 4.09 -9.96
CA PRO A 69 -4.29 4.01 -9.12
C PRO A 69 -3.45 5.29 -9.11
N LEU A 70 -3.43 6.05 -10.20
CA LEU A 70 -2.69 7.32 -10.25
C LEU A 70 -3.32 8.36 -9.34
N ASP A 71 -4.63 8.37 -9.25
CA ASP A 71 -5.36 9.27 -8.37
C ASP A 71 -5.05 8.95 -6.89
N VAL A 72 -4.90 7.69 -6.56
CA VAL A 72 -4.48 7.24 -5.22
C VAL A 72 -3.12 7.83 -4.86
N ILE A 73 -2.15 7.71 -5.77
CA ILE A 73 -0.80 8.25 -5.54
C ILE A 73 -0.84 9.76 -5.40
N ASP A 74 -1.58 10.43 -6.28
CA ASP A 74 -1.73 11.89 -6.26
C ASP A 74 -2.34 12.36 -4.94
N THR A 75 -3.39 11.69 -4.48
CA THR A 75 -4.04 12.01 -3.20
C THR A 75 -3.04 11.91 -2.05
N LEU A 76 -2.26 10.83 -1.99
CA LEU A 76 -1.29 10.62 -0.94
C LEU A 76 -0.15 11.65 -0.98
N ARG A 77 0.40 11.92 -2.16
CA ARG A 77 1.58 12.75 -2.31
C ARG A 77 1.27 14.25 -2.34
N ARG A 78 0.23 14.65 -3.05
CA ARG A 78 -0.09 16.06 -3.30
C ARG A 78 -1.13 16.63 -2.36
N GLU A 79 -2.21 15.90 -2.13
CA GLU A 79 -3.29 16.37 -1.27
C GLU A 79 -2.98 16.18 0.20
N MET A 80 -2.50 14.99 0.58
CA MET A 80 -2.20 14.66 1.98
C MET A 80 -0.77 14.95 2.38
N MET A 81 0.12 15.20 1.41
CA MET A 81 1.55 15.47 1.66
C MET A 81 2.24 14.34 2.45
N LEU A 82 1.84 13.10 2.21
CA LEU A 82 2.38 11.94 2.91
C LEU A 82 3.54 11.33 2.16
N ASN A 83 4.56 10.92 2.91
CA ASN A 83 5.78 10.30 2.39
C ASN A 83 5.84 8.80 2.69
N ILE A 84 4.69 8.17 2.90
CA ILE A 84 4.61 6.74 3.13
C ILE A 84 5.07 5.97 1.88
N ALA A 85 5.74 4.84 2.07
CA ALA A 85 6.20 4.02 0.97
C ALA A 85 5.02 3.43 0.19
N ILE A 86 5.02 3.62 -1.13
CA ILE A 86 4.01 3.08 -2.05
C ILE A 86 4.70 2.06 -2.96
N LEU A 87 4.34 0.79 -2.77
CA LEU A 87 4.85 -0.32 -3.56
C LEU A 87 3.79 -0.73 -4.56
N CYS A 88 4.07 -0.53 -5.85
CA CYS A 88 3.14 -0.84 -6.92
C CYS A 88 3.37 -2.25 -7.45
N ILE A 89 2.30 -2.97 -7.73
CA ILE A 89 2.35 -4.28 -8.36
C ILE A 89 1.57 -4.27 -9.67
N GLY A 90 2.05 -5.04 -10.65
CA GLY A 90 1.43 -5.11 -11.96
C GLY A 90 1.67 -3.84 -12.79
N GLY A 91 0.72 -3.57 -13.67
CA GLY A 91 0.77 -2.45 -14.59
C GLY A 91 1.60 -2.71 -15.83
N ASP A 92 1.28 -2.01 -16.92
CA ASP A 92 2.09 -1.99 -18.12
C ASP A 92 3.20 -0.92 -17.98
N PRO A 93 4.16 -0.85 -18.93
CA PRO A 93 5.24 0.15 -18.84
C PRO A 93 4.75 1.59 -18.78
N ALA A 94 3.67 1.94 -19.49
CA ALA A 94 3.13 3.29 -19.47
C ALA A 94 2.50 3.63 -18.11
N GLN A 95 1.78 2.68 -17.52
CA GLN A 95 1.19 2.82 -16.18
C GLN A 95 2.29 2.98 -15.12
N ARG A 96 3.35 2.19 -15.20
CA ARG A 96 4.47 2.27 -14.27
C ARG A 96 5.21 3.60 -14.39
N ASP A 97 5.41 4.08 -15.61
CA ASP A 97 6.05 5.39 -15.83
C ASP A 97 5.22 6.52 -15.26
N ALA A 98 3.90 6.50 -15.48
CA ALA A 98 3.00 7.49 -14.93
C ALA A 98 2.99 7.46 -13.39
N ALA A 99 3.00 6.26 -12.80
CA ALA A 99 3.04 6.10 -11.35
C ALA A 99 4.38 6.60 -10.77
N ARG A 100 5.48 6.38 -11.48
CA ARG A 100 6.79 6.88 -11.08
C ARG A 100 6.82 8.41 -11.09
N LEU A 101 6.25 9.03 -12.11
CA LEU A 101 6.13 10.48 -12.19
C LEU A 101 5.25 11.04 -11.09
N ALA A 102 4.25 10.30 -10.66
CA ALA A 102 3.40 10.65 -9.53
C ALA A 102 4.06 10.37 -8.17
N ARG A 103 5.29 9.85 -8.17
CA ARG A 103 6.15 9.61 -6.99
C ARG A 103 5.82 8.36 -6.18
N ALA A 104 5.34 7.30 -6.82
CA ALA A 104 5.38 5.98 -6.23
C ALA A 104 6.83 5.50 -6.08
N ASP A 105 7.11 4.63 -5.13
CA ASP A 105 8.49 4.32 -4.74
C ASP A 105 9.09 3.11 -5.46
N ARG A 106 8.32 2.01 -5.58
CA ARG A 106 8.82 0.76 -6.11
C ARG A 106 7.78 0.09 -7.00
N PHE A 107 8.26 -0.75 -7.92
CA PHE A 107 7.43 -1.43 -8.91
C PHE A 107 7.83 -2.90 -9.01
N PHE A 108 6.85 -3.80 -8.96
CA PHE A 108 7.06 -5.24 -8.98
C PHE A 108 6.05 -5.92 -9.87
N GLU A 109 6.42 -7.09 -10.39
CA GLU A 109 5.48 -7.95 -11.10
C GLU A 109 4.39 -8.44 -10.13
N ARG A 110 3.19 -8.67 -10.67
CA ARG A 110 2.06 -9.08 -9.84
C ARG A 110 2.29 -10.39 -9.11
N ASP A 111 2.95 -11.34 -9.75
CA ASP A 111 3.27 -12.65 -9.16
C ASP A 111 4.36 -12.58 -8.09
N ALA A 112 5.06 -11.47 -8.00
CA ALA A 112 6.06 -11.23 -6.96
C ALA A 112 5.47 -10.66 -5.67
N ALA A 113 4.17 -10.36 -5.63
CA ALA A 113 3.55 -9.60 -4.53
C ALA A 113 3.75 -10.24 -3.16
N VAL A 114 3.62 -11.57 -3.04
CA VAL A 114 3.82 -12.28 -1.77
C VAL A 114 5.26 -12.14 -1.27
N GLY A 115 6.23 -12.36 -2.16
CA GLY A 115 7.65 -12.21 -1.83
C GLY A 115 8.00 -10.78 -1.43
N VAL A 116 7.42 -9.81 -2.12
CA VAL A 116 7.59 -8.38 -1.82
C VAL A 116 7.04 -8.05 -0.42
N LEU A 117 5.83 -8.51 -0.12
CA LEU A 117 5.22 -8.31 1.19
C LEU A 117 6.13 -8.85 2.29
N GLN A 118 6.58 -10.09 2.16
CA GLN A 118 7.42 -10.74 3.16
C GLN A 118 8.78 -10.07 3.29
N GLN A 119 9.38 -9.66 2.17
CA GLN A 119 10.65 -8.95 2.16
C GLN A 119 10.55 -7.62 2.90
N PHE A 120 9.55 -6.81 2.59
CA PHE A 120 9.42 -5.48 3.19
C PHE A 120 9.00 -5.56 4.65
N CYS A 121 8.18 -6.53 5.03
CA CYS A 121 7.87 -6.77 6.44
C CYS A 121 9.11 -7.16 7.26
N GLY A 122 10.04 -7.93 6.68
CA GLY A 122 11.23 -8.40 7.35
C GLY A 122 12.42 -7.45 7.28
N GLN A 123 12.50 -6.62 6.24
CA GLN A 123 13.67 -5.79 5.94
C GLN A 123 13.74 -4.53 6.77
N TYR A 124 12.61 -3.96 7.16
CA TYR A 124 12.56 -2.68 7.85
C TYR A 124 12.29 -2.85 9.33
N GLU A 125 13.06 -2.16 10.13
CA GLU A 125 12.75 -1.97 11.55
C GLU A 125 11.73 -0.83 11.67
N TRP A 126 10.51 -1.22 11.64
CA TRP A 126 9.42 -0.25 11.69
C TRP A 126 9.10 0.21 13.11
#